data_cad09b4ccf72cbdcb4e8af2a7e9310a1
#
_entry.id   cad09b4ccf72cbdcb4e8af2a7e9310a1
#
_cell.length_a   1.000
_cell.length_b   1.000
_cell.length_c   1.000
_cell.angle_alpha   90.00
_cell.angle_beta   90.00
_cell.angle_gamma   90.00
#
_symmetry.space_group_name_H-M   'P 1'
#
loop_
_entity.id
_entity.type
_entity.pdbx_description
1 polymer ?
#
loop_
_entity_poly.entity_id
_entity_poly.type
_entity_poly.pdbx_seq_one_letter_code
_entity_poly.pdbx_strand_id
1 'polypeptide(L)'
;MNPEDPPGELDEIPPEYRQETSVTEHKSVGRRFLDEVLTDRVRLLSLCIVLGVTLTAVLAPFIAPHDPDQTHELFQPPGSESVGDFDGDGSEEQAFHLLGTDSFGHDILSRVIFGARISLLVALSTVTLAGVVGTGIGLVAGYFGGWVDNALMRYIDFQWAFPEIVLAIAIIAFLGGLGLVNVIIAIGLAFLDDFARIVRGEVLSIREKEYVKSAKTIGMSDTRIMVREVLPNATAPMIVQATVLFPLAILAESALSFLGLGVEPTTPTWGLLISEGRGFITSHWWIAVMPGIAIMVTALSFNVLGDALRDMYDVSNEDIDR
;
A
#
# COMPACT_ATOMS: atom_id res chain seq x y z
N MET A 1 41.82 50.84 31.32
CA MET A 1 41.14 50.04 32.37
C MET A 1 39.97 49.40 31.68
N ASN A 2 40.15 48.18 31.13
CA ASN A 2 39.04 47.37 30.53
C ASN A 2 38.36 46.61 31.66
N PRO A 3 37.07 46.58 31.73
CA PRO A 3 36.36 45.68 32.63
C PRO A 3 36.46 44.28 32.09
N GLU A 4 36.86 43.37 32.97
CA GLU A 4 36.98 41.94 32.74
C GLU A 4 35.63 41.37 32.31
N ASP A 5 35.62 40.70 31.16
CA ASP A 5 34.54 39.78 30.79
C ASP A 5 34.49 38.64 31.83
N PRO A 6 33.31 38.24 32.32
CA PRO A 6 33.19 37.09 33.22
C PRO A 6 33.59 35.81 32.45
N PRO A 7 34.33 34.89 33.11
CA PRO A 7 34.69 33.62 32.50
C PRO A 7 33.41 32.87 32.11
N GLY A 8 33.36 32.36 30.89
CA GLY A 8 32.19 31.69 30.36
C GLY A 8 31.83 30.43 31.16
N GLU A 9 30.59 30.36 31.62
CA GLU A 9 29.97 29.26 32.36
C GLU A 9 30.20 27.85 31.75
N LEU A 10 30.75 27.79 30.55
CA LEU A 10 31.01 26.54 29.81
C LEU A 10 32.30 25.81 30.24
N ASP A 11 33.20 26.48 30.96
CA ASP A 11 34.46 25.86 31.39
C ASP A 11 34.35 25.08 32.70
N GLU A 12 33.25 25.23 33.42
CA GLU A 12 32.98 24.51 34.70
C GLU A 12 32.31 23.16 34.54
N ILE A 13 31.92 22.75 33.31
CA ILE A 13 31.30 21.45 33.07
C ILE A 13 32.41 20.39 32.99
N PRO A 14 32.42 19.39 33.92
CA PRO A 14 33.38 18.31 33.90
C PRO A 14 33.41 17.60 32.54
N PRO A 15 34.58 17.14 32.04
CA PRO A 15 34.71 16.55 30.70
C PRO A 15 33.84 15.33 30.48
N GLU A 16 33.45 14.61 31.54
CA GLU A 16 32.52 13.48 31.50
C GLU A 16 31.08 13.86 31.10
N TYR A 17 30.65 15.12 31.34
CA TYR A 17 29.35 15.63 30.94
C TYR A 17 29.36 16.37 29.58
N ARG A 18 30.55 16.62 29.01
CA ARG A 18 30.66 17.27 27.69
C ARG A 18 30.34 16.35 26.51
N GLN A 19 30.28 15.05 26.74
CA GLN A 19 30.00 14.06 25.69
C GLN A 19 28.49 13.84 25.44
N GLU A 20 27.61 14.31 26.33
CA GLU A 20 26.15 14.09 26.19
C GLU A 20 25.38 15.21 25.46
N THR A 21 26.05 16.31 25.14
CA THR A 21 25.42 17.37 24.32
C THR A 21 25.74 17.25 22.82
N SER A 22 25.79 16.05 22.28
CA SER A 22 25.55 15.89 20.87
C SER A 22 24.05 16.19 20.66
N VAL A 23 23.75 17.43 20.27
CA VAL A 23 22.44 17.79 19.74
C VAL A 23 22.16 16.79 18.60
N THR A 24 21.41 15.75 18.92
CA THR A 24 20.87 14.86 17.90
C THR A 24 19.98 15.73 17.03
N GLU A 25 20.50 16.15 15.87
CA GLU A 25 19.70 16.80 14.85
C GLU A 25 18.47 15.93 14.64
N HIS A 26 17.31 16.42 15.01
CA HIS A 26 16.04 15.79 14.72
C HIS A 26 15.86 15.77 13.21
N LYS A 27 16.49 14.79 12.55
CA LYS A 27 16.28 14.55 11.12
C LYS A 27 14.79 14.29 10.91
N SER A 28 14.19 14.96 9.95
CA SER A 28 12.79 14.70 9.58
C SER A 28 12.60 13.23 9.24
N VAL A 29 11.42 12.66 9.55
CA VAL A 29 11.06 11.26 9.29
C VAL A 29 11.42 10.86 7.85
N GLY A 30 11.15 11.72 6.88
CA GLY A 30 11.49 11.47 5.48
C GLY A 30 13.00 11.36 5.20
N ARG A 31 13.85 12.13 5.91
CA ARG A 31 15.32 12.01 5.78
C ARG A 31 15.84 10.72 6.38
N ARG A 32 15.31 10.30 7.53
CA ARG A 32 15.68 9.01 8.15
C ARG A 32 15.32 7.84 7.24
N PHE A 33 14.12 7.86 6.66
CA PHE A 33 13.70 6.85 5.69
C PHE A 33 14.59 6.82 4.46
N LEU A 34 14.93 7.97 3.88
CA LEU A 34 15.83 8.04 2.74
C LEU A 34 17.25 7.54 3.09
N ASP A 35 17.79 7.92 4.24
CA ASP A 35 19.10 7.45 4.70
C ASP A 35 19.09 5.91 4.83
N GLU A 36 18.02 5.33 5.39
CA GLU A 36 17.84 3.90 5.58
C GLU A 36 17.73 3.16 4.24
N VAL A 37 16.93 3.68 3.31
CA VAL A 37 16.77 3.10 1.98
C VAL A 37 18.03 3.21 1.13
N LEU A 38 18.76 4.34 1.19
CA LEU A 38 19.97 4.57 0.41
C LEU A 38 21.16 3.74 0.90
N THR A 39 21.13 3.26 2.13
CA THR A 39 22.21 2.44 2.72
C THR A 39 22.20 1.01 2.20
N ASP A 40 21.01 0.46 1.88
CA ASP A 40 20.85 -0.91 1.38
C ASP A 40 20.46 -0.94 -0.09
N ARG A 41 21.25 -1.67 -0.90
CA ARG A 41 21.03 -1.82 -2.35
C ARG A 41 19.67 -2.47 -2.67
N VAL A 42 19.19 -3.41 -1.83
CA VAL A 42 17.91 -4.08 -2.06
C VAL A 42 16.76 -3.10 -1.81
N ARG A 43 16.83 -2.30 -0.74
CA ARG A 43 15.86 -1.25 -0.42
C ARG A 43 15.82 -0.17 -1.51
N LEU A 44 17.00 0.26 -1.99
CA LEU A 44 17.10 1.23 -3.09
C LEU A 44 16.49 0.69 -4.39
N LEU A 45 16.81 -0.57 -4.75
CA LEU A 45 16.21 -1.22 -5.93
C LEU A 45 14.68 -1.30 -5.79
N SER A 46 14.18 -1.69 -4.62
CA SER A 46 12.74 -1.76 -4.34
C SER A 46 12.06 -0.39 -4.46
N LEU A 47 12.69 0.68 -3.98
CA LEU A 47 12.19 2.05 -4.17
C LEU A 47 12.14 2.43 -5.66
N CYS A 48 13.20 2.13 -6.41
CA CYS A 48 13.23 2.39 -7.86
C CYS A 48 12.14 1.61 -8.60
N ILE A 49 11.88 0.35 -8.22
CA ILE A 49 10.81 -0.46 -8.82
C ILE A 49 9.43 0.14 -8.49
N VAL A 50 9.14 0.45 -7.23
CA VAL A 50 7.85 1.03 -6.84
C VAL A 50 7.61 2.37 -7.54
N LEU A 51 8.63 3.24 -7.60
CA LEU A 51 8.54 4.50 -8.32
C LEU A 51 8.36 4.27 -9.83
N GLY A 52 9.11 3.32 -10.41
CA GLY A 52 9.00 2.95 -11.82
C GLY A 52 7.61 2.43 -12.18
N VAL A 53 7.07 1.49 -11.41
CA VAL A 53 5.71 0.95 -11.61
C VAL A 53 4.64 2.02 -11.44
N THR A 54 4.78 2.88 -10.41
CA THR A 54 3.85 3.99 -10.18
C THR A 54 3.90 5.00 -11.34
N LEU A 55 5.10 5.34 -11.80
CA LEU A 55 5.27 6.25 -12.93
C LEU A 55 4.71 5.65 -14.22
N THR A 56 4.95 4.36 -14.47
CA THR A 56 4.39 3.62 -15.60
C THR A 56 2.86 3.61 -15.55
N ALA A 57 2.27 3.40 -14.37
CA ALA A 57 0.82 3.44 -14.19
C ALA A 57 0.22 4.82 -14.48
N VAL A 58 0.89 5.90 -14.03
CA VAL A 58 0.43 7.27 -14.27
C VAL A 58 0.57 7.66 -15.74
N LEU A 59 1.69 7.29 -16.36
CA LEU A 59 2.03 7.63 -17.74
C LEU A 59 1.56 6.55 -18.75
N ALA A 60 0.75 5.58 -18.34
CA ALA A 60 0.27 4.49 -19.18
C ALA A 60 -0.21 4.93 -20.57
N PRO A 61 -1.06 5.98 -20.72
CA PRO A 61 -1.54 6.43 -22.02
C PRO A 61 -0.44 6.97 -22.95
N PHE A 62 0.75 7.30 -22.41
CA PHE A 62 1.86 7.87 -23.19
C PHE A 62 3.01 6.86 -23.40
N ILE A 63 3.08 5.80 -22.60
CA ILE A 63 4.18 4.82 -22.64
C ILE A 63 3.76 3.54 -23.34
N ALA A 64 2.48 3.16 -23.26
CA ALA A 64 1.98 1.96 -23.90
C ALA A 64 2.21 2.02 -25.42
N PRO A 65 2.81 0.95 -26.01
CA PRO A 65 3.06 0.93 -27.45
C PRO A 65 1.81 0.94 -28.29
N HIS A 66 0.73 0.30 -27.79
CA HIS A 66 -0.55 0.16 -28.46
C HIS A 66 -1.70 0.50 -27.53
N ASP A 67 -2.89 0.75 -28.10
CA ASP A 67 -4.11 0.81 -27.31
C ASP A 67 -4.39 -0.56 -26.68
N PRO A 68 -4.70 -0.65 -25.36
CA PRO A 68 -4.89 -1.94 -24.68
C PRO A 68 -6.07 -2.77 -25.22
N ASP A 69 -7.02 -2.12 -25.91
CA ASP A 69 -8.20 -2.74 -26.51
C ASP A 69 -8.07 -2.94 -28.03
N GLN A 70 -6.96 -2.48 -28.63
CA GLN A 70 -6.69 -2.69 -30.05
C GLN A 70 -6.35 -4.14 -30.32
N THR A 71 -6.98 -4.74 -31.34
CA THR A 71 -6.79 -6.15 -31.71
C THR A 71 -5.80 -6.31 -32.86
N HIS A 72 -4.83 -7.16 -32.67
CA HIS A 72 -3.81 -7.57 -33.65
C HIS A 72 -3.98 -9.06 -33.97
N GLU A 73 -2.94 -9.70 -34.49
CA GLU A 73 -2.94 -11.15 -34.68
C GLU A 73 -2.97 -11.90 -33.33
N LEU A 74 -3.74 -13.00 -33.28
CA LEU A 74 -3.95 -13.78 -32.07
C LEU A 74 -2.68 -14.59 -31.70
N PHE A 75 -2.39 -14.70 -30.40
CA PHE A 75 -1.36 -15.60 -29.87
C PHE A 75 0.05 -15.37 -30.42
N GLN A 76 0.38 -14.18 -30.83
CA GLN A 76 1.73 -13.86 -31.29
C GLN A 76 2.74 -14.02 -30.16
N PRO A 77 3.88 -14.72 -30.37
CA PRO A 77 4.88 -14.90 -29.32
C PRO A 77 5.61 -13.60 -28.98
N PRO A 78 6.25 -13.50 -27.78
CA PRO A 78 7.08 -12.37 -27.44
C PRO A 78 8.16 -12.07 -28.51
N GLY A 79 8.29 -10.78 -28.90
CA GLY A 79 9.23 -10.32 -29.92
C GLY A 79 8.77 -10.51 -31.36
N SER A 80 7.50 -10.79 -31.60
CA SER A 80 6.90 -10.92 -32.95
C SER A 80 6.41 -9.59 -33.51
N GLU A 81 6.21 -9.57 -34.80
CA GLU A 81 5.55 -8.49 -35.56
C GLU A 81 4.25 -9.01 -36.14
N SER A 82 3.21 -8.19 -36.14
CA SER A 82 1.97 -8.41 -36.89
C SER A 82 1.82 -7.34 -37.96
N VAL A 83 1.17 -7.71 -39.08
CA VAL A 83 0.88 -6.80 -40.19
C VAL A 83 -0.60 -6.83 -40.48
N GLY A 84 -1.26 -5.69 -40.44
CA GLY A 84 -2.69 -5.61 -40.67
C GLY A 84 -3.21 -4.19 -40.60
N ASP A 85 -4.48 -4.03 -40.95
CA ASP A 85 -5.20 -2.77 -40.76
C ASP A 85 -5.83 -2.80 -39.36
N PHE A 86 -5.15 -2.19 -38.38
CA PHE A 86 -5.53 -2.30 -36.96
C PHE A 86 -6.41 -1.13 -36.49
N ASP A 87 -6.45 -0.03 -37.26
CA ASP A 87 -7.27 1.14 -36.96
C ASP A 87 -8.49 1.28 -37.88
N GLY A 88 -8.59 0.45 -38.94
CA GLY A 88 -9.71 0.42 -39.85
C GLY A 88 -9.67 1.52 -40.93
N ASP A 89 -8.51 2.15 -41.17
CA ASP A 89 -8.35 3.21 -42.18
C ASP A 89 -8.05 2.65 -43.59
N GLY A 90 -7.86 1.34 -43.71
CA GLY A 90 -7.58 0.64 -44.97
C GLY A 90 -6.10 0.58 -45.31
N SER A 91 -5.21 1.03 -44.43
CA SER A 91 -3.74 0.91 -44.58
C SER A 91 -3.19 -0.28 -43.80
N GLU A 92 -2.20 -0.99 -44.35
CA GLU A 92 -1.47 -2.02 -43.61
C GLU A 92 -0.41 -1.34 -42.71
N GLU A 93 -0.51 -1.60 -41.41
CA GLU A 93 0.45 -1.16 -40.40
C GLU A 93 1.27 -2.35 -39.88
N GLN A 94 2.48 -2.07 -39.39
CA GLN A 94 3.30 -3.04 -38.68
C GLN A 94 3.28 -2.73 -37.19
N ALA A 95 2.93 -3.73 -36.39
CA ALA A 95 2.91 -3.63 -34.93
C ALA A 95 3.91 -4.62 -34.34
N PHE A 96 4.80 -4.15 -33.45
CA PHE A 96 5.78 -4.97 -32.75
C PHE A 96 5.30 -5.30 -31.34
N HIS A 97 5.26 -6.59 -31.01
CA HIS A 97 4.76 -7.10 -29.74
C HIS A 97 5.89 -7.62 -28.85
N LEU A 98 6.44 -6.74 -27.99
CA LEU A 98 7.56 -7.11 -27.11
C LEU A 98 7.24 -8.30 -26.19
N LEU A 99 6.03 -8.37 -25.64
CA LEU A 99 5.57 -9.45 -24.75
C LEU A 99 4.55 -10.38 -25.44
N GLY A 100 4.32 -10.21 -26.75
CA GLY A 100 3.36 -10.99 -27.52
C GLY A 100 1.92 -10.49 -27.39
N THR A 101 0.98 -11.25 -27.95
CA THR A 101 -0.46 -10.97 -27.90
C THR A 101 -1.23 -12.07 -27.16
N ASP A 102 -2.46 -11.73 -26.75
CA ASP A 102 -3.37 -12.66 -26.07
C ASP A 102 -4.29 -13.43 -27.05
N SER A 103 -5.29 -14.12 -26.51
CA SER A 103 -6.29 -14.88 -27.25
C SER A 103 -7.28 -14.01 -28.06
N PHE A 104 -7.30 -12.71 -27.81
CA PHE A 104 -8.10 -11.72 -28.55
C PHE A 104 -7.25 -10.86 -29.47
N GLY A 105 -5.93 -11.04 -29.46
CA GLY A 105 -4.99 -10.23 -30.23
C GLY A 105 -4.54 -8.96 -29.54
N HIS A 106 -4.85 -8.73 -28.26
CA HIS A 106 -4.41 -7.54 -27.54
C HIS A 106 -2.92 -7.65 -27.19
N ASP A 107 -2.22 -6.51 -27.29
CA ASP A 107 -0.80 -6.44 -26.90
C ASP A 107 -0.62 -6.59 -25.38
N ILE A 108 0.13 -7.63 -24.97
CA ILE A 108 0.33 -7.95 -23.54
C ILE A 108 1.08 -6.84 -22.81
N LEU A 109 2.09 -6.22 -23.43
CA LEU A 109 2.84 -5.14 -22.78
C LEU A 109 1.92 -3.94 -22.47
N SER A 110 1.15 -3.51 -23.43
CA SER A 110 0.20 -2.41 -23.26
C SER A 110 -0.83 -2.72 -22.16
N ARG A 111 -1.38 -3.95 -22.15
CA ARG A 111 -2.34 -4.40 -21.13
C ARG A 111 -1.68 -4.50 -19.74
N VAL A 112 -0.43 -4.93 -19.62
CA VAL A 112 0.31 -4.95 -18.32
C VAL A 112 0.55 -3.53 -17.82
N ILE A 113 0.89 -2.58 -18.70
CA ILE A 113 1.08 -1.16 -18.35
C ILE A 113 -0.25 -0.54 -17.87
N PHE A 114 -1.33 -0.69 -18.60
CA PHE A 114 -2.65 -0.19 -18.19
C PHE A 114 -3.19 -0.93 -16.97
N GLY A 115 -2.92 -2.24 -16.87
CA GLY A 115 -3.26 -3.06 -15.70
C GLY A 115 -2.59 -2.58 -14.42
N ALA A 116 -1.35 -2.08 -14.50
CA ALA A 116 -0.67 -1.45 -13.37
C ALA A 116 -1.49 -0.30 -12.78
N ARG A 117 -2.06 0.56 -13.64
CA ARG A 117 -2.87 1.70 -13.21
C ARG A 117 -4.08 1.29 -12.39
N ILE A 118 -4.80 0.27 -12.86
CA ILE A 118 -6.03 -0.18 -12.18
C ILE A 118 -5.68 -0.99 -10.93
N SER A 119 -4.73 -1.93 -11.01
CA SER A 119 -4.33 -2.74 -9.85
C SER A 119 -3.76 -1.90 -8.70
N LEU A 120 -2.94 -0.88 -9.00
CA LEU A 120 -2.44 0.05 -7.98
C LEU A 120 -3.56 0.95 -7.42
N LEU A 121 -4.50 1.41 -8.25
CA LEU A 121 -5.66 2.19 -7.81
C LEU A 121 -6.53 1.38 -6.85
N VAL A 122 -6.82 0.10 -7.18
CA VAL A 122 -7.57 -0.80 -6.31
C VAL A 122 -6.86 -0.99 -4.98
N ALA A 123 -5.56 -1.30 -5.00
CA ALA A 123 -4.78 -1.50 -3.79
C ALA A 123 -4.77 -0.25 -2.90
N LEU A 124 -4.49 0.93 -3.47
CA LEU A 124 -4.47 2.20 -2.74
C LEU A 124 -5.84 2.52 -2.13
N SER A 125 -6.91 2.37 -2.92
CA SER A 125 -8.27 2.66 -2.46
C SER A 125 -8.72 1.69 -1.36
N THR A 126 -8.39 0.40 -1.51
CA THR A 126 -8.66 -0.66 -0.53
C THR A 126 -7.95 -0.38 0.79
N VAL A 127 -6.64 -0.12 0.75
CA VAL A 127 -5.84 0.17 1.95
C VAL A 127 -6.31 1.45 2.63
N THR A 128 -6.68 2.46 1.84
CA THR A 128 -7.23 3.72 2.37
C THR A 128 -8.56 3.47 3.07
N LEU A 129 -9.47 2.71 2.46
CA LEU A 129 -10.77 2.37 3.05
C LEU A 129 -10.59 1.57 4.35
N ALA A 130 -9.79 0.49 4.31
CA ALA A 130 -9.47 -0.33 5.48
C ALA A 130 -8.83 0.51 6.59
N GLY A 131 -7.86 1.35 6.23
CA GLY A 131 -7.16 2.24 7.14
C GLY A 131 -8.08 3.26 7.80
N VAL A 132 -8.93 3.95 7.05
CA VAL A 132 -9.85 4.97 7.59
C VAL A 132 -10.90 4.34 8.50
N VAL A 133 -11.57 3.28 8.03
CA VAL A 133 -12.65 2.63 8.79
C VAL A 133 -12.08 1.88 9.99
N GLY A 134 -11.03 1.07 9.80
CA GLY A 134 -10.38 0.31 10.87
C GLY A 134 -9.79 1.22 11.95
N THR A 135 -9.12 2.32 11.53
CA THR A 135 -8.62 3.34 12.47
C THR A 135 -9.74 3.97 13.29
N GLY A 136 -10.87 4.32 12.65
CA GLY A 136 -12.02 4.87 13.35
C GLY A 136 -12.55 3.91 14.43
N ILE A 137 -12.68 2.63 14.08
CA ILE A 137 -13.12 1.57 15.02
C ILE A 137 -12.10 1.41 16.15
N GLY A 138 -10.80 1.25 15.83
CA GLY A 138 -9.74 1.07 16.82
C GLY A 138 -9.58 2.26 17.77
N LEU A 139 -9.67 3.47 17.24
CA LEU A 139 -9.60 4.72 18.00
C LEU A 139 -10.75 4.83 19.01
N VAL A 140 -11.98 4.59 18.57
CA VAL A 140 -13.17 4.64 19.43
C VAL A 140 -13.12 3.52 20.49
N ALA A 141 -12.80 2.30 20.08
CA ALA A 141 -12.69 1.16 20.98
C ALA A 141 -11.62 1.39 22.06
N GLY A 142 -10.41 1.75 21.66
CA GLY A 142 -9.29 1.99 22.57
C GLY A 142 -9.49 3.17 23.52
N TYR A 143 -10.08 4.26 23.02
CA TYR A 143 -10.28 5.47 23.81
C TYR A 143 -11.37 5.33 24.88
N PHE A 144 -12.56 4.87 24.50
CA PHE A 144 -13.68 4.73 25.43
C PHE A 144 -13.57 3.50 26.33
N GLY A 145 -13.05 2.38 25.81
CA GLY A 145 -12.93 1.15 26.56
C GLY A 145 -14.27 0.54 26.97
N GLY A 146 -14.25 -0.33 27.97
CA GLY A 146 -15.43 -0.92 28.58
C GLY A 146 -16.36 -1.65 27.60
N TRP A 147 -17.67 -1.34 27.62
CA TRP A 147 -18.63 -2.02 26.76
C TRP A 147 -18.49 -1.63 25.26
N VAL A 148 -18.07 -0.40 24.98
CA VAL A 148 -17.82 0.07 23.59
C VAL A 148 -16.71 -0.73 22.95
N ASP A 149 -15.58 -0.87 23.64
CA ASP A 149 -14.47 -1.69 23.24
C ASP A 149 -14.90 -3.15 23.03
N ASN A 150 -15.59 -3.73 24.01
CA ASN A 150 -16.06 -5.10 23.93
C ASN A 150 -17.02 -5.34 22.74
N ALA A 151 -17.92 -4.40 22.45
CA ALA A 151 -18.86 -4.52 21.35
C ALA A 151 -18.16 -4.42 19.98
N LEU A 152 -17.28 -3.42 19.80
CA LEU A 152 -16.56 -3.20 18.55
C LEU A 152 -15.56 -4.34 18.29
N MET A 153 -14.79 -4.75 19.30
CA MET A 153 -13.84 -5.83 19.14
C MET A 153 -14.52 -7.18 18.91
N ARG A 154 -15.70 -7.42 19.47
CA ARG A 154 -16.47 -8.63 19.17
C ARG A 154 -16.93 -8.68 17.71
N TYR A 155 -17.27 -7.53 17.12
CA TYR A 155 -17.52 -7.45 15.67
C TYR A 155 -16.25 -7.77 14.86
N ILE A 156 -15.11 -7.19 15.24
CA ILE A 156 -13.81 -7.46 14.62
C ILE A 156 -13.42 -8.94 14.76
N ASP A 157 -13.62 -9.55 15.93
CA ASP A 157 -13.35 -10.97 16.17
C ASP A 157 -14.26 -11.89 15.34
N PHE A 158 -15.54 -11.50 15.15
CA PHE A 158 -16.45 -12.21 14.26
C PHE A 158 -15.95 -12.14 12.80
N GLN A 159 -15.51 -10.99 12.34
CA GLN A 159 -14.96 -10.82 11.00
C GLN A 159 -13.71 -11.70 10.79
N TRP A 160 -12.80 -11.70 11.75
CA TRP A 160 -11.56 -12.46 11.73
C TRP A 160 -11.77 -13.99 11.78
N ALA A 161 -12.93 -14.45 12.18
CA ALA A 161 -13.30 -15.88 12.13
C ALA A 161 -13.45 -16.42 10.69
N PHE A 162 -13.56 -15.54 9.69
CA PHE A 162 -13.66 -15.92 8.28
C PHE A 162 -12.32 -15.67 7.55
N PRO A 163 -11.94 -16.55 6.63
CA PRO A 163 -10.85 -16.23 5.69
C PRO A 163 -11.20 -14.95 4.90
N GLU A 164 -10.27 -14.00 4.82
CA GLU A 164 -10.46 -12.67 4.24
C GLU A 164 -11.04 -12.72 2.81
N ILE A 165 -10.52 -13.62 1.96
CA ILE A 165 -11.03 -13.79 0.59
C ILE A 165 -12.48 -14.29 0.59
N VAL A 166 -12.83 -15.20 1.50
CA VAL A 166 -14.21 -15.72 1.60
C VAL A 166 -15.17 -14.60 2.03
N LEU A 167 -14.74 -13.77 2.97
CA LEU A 167 -15.50 -12.59 3.39
C LEU A 167 -15.68 -11.60 2.25
N ALA A 168 -14.60 -11.31 1.50
CA ALA A 168 -14.65 -10.43 0.33
C ALA A 168 -15.64 -10.96 -0.74
N ILE A 169 -15.62 -12.27 -1.03
CA ILE A 169 -16.57 -12.92 -1.95
C ILE A 169 -18.01 -12.74 -1.47
N ALA A 170 -18.27 -12.94 -0.18
CA ALA A 170 -19.59 -12.79 0.40
C ALA A 170 -20.11 -11.34 0.28
N ILE A 171 -19.20 -10.35 0.51
CA ILE A 171 -19.53 -8.93 0.36
C ILE A 171 -19.81 -8.59 -1.10
N ILE A 172 -19.01 -9.05 -2.07
CA ILE A 172 -19.23 -8.84 -3.51
C ILE A 172 -20.60 -9.40 -3.93
N ALA A 173 -20.92 -10.61 -3.49
CA ALA A 173 -22.20 -11.23 -3.77
C ALA A 173 -23.37 -10.40 -3.21
N PHE A 174 -23.22 -9.82 -2.02
CA PHE A 174 -24.20 -8.94 -1.40
C PHE A 174 -24.35 -7.60 -2.13
N LEU A 175 -23.24 -7.04 -2.65
CA LEU A 175 -23.22 -5.77 -3.40
C LEU A 175 -23.77 -5.88 -4.83
N GLY A 176 -24.12 -7.07 -5.30
CA GLY A 176 -24.72 -7.28 -6.61
C GLY A 176 -23.75 -7.67 -7.73
N GLY A 177 -22.54 -8.09 -7.42
CA GLY A 177 -21.60 -8.72 -8.36
C GLY A 177 -20.40 -7.87 -8.76
N LEU A 178 -19.96 -8.03 -10.02
CA LEU A 178 -18.74 -7.47 -10.58
C LEU A 178 -18.68 -5.94 -10.50
N GLY A 179 -17.50 -5.39 -10.45
CA GLY A 179 -17.25 -3.96 -10.57
C GLY A 179 -16.12 -3.46 -9.68
N LEU A 180 -15.39 -2.46 -10.17
CA LEU A 180 -14.23 -1.88 -9.49
C LEU A 180 -14.56 -1.43 -8.07
N VAL A 181 -15.66 -0.72 -7.89
CA VAL A 181 -16.09 -0.18 -6.59
C VAL A 181 -16.46 -1.31 -5.62
N ASN A 182 -17.15 -2.34 -6.10
CA ASN A 182 -17.55 -3.48 -5.30
C ASN A 182 -16.32 -4.25 -4.78
N VAL A 183 -15.30 -4.43 -5.62
CA VAL A 183 -14.03 -5.07 -5.26
C VAL A 183 -13.31 -4.25 -4.19
N ILE A 184 -13.18 -2.94 -4.37
CA ILE A 184 -12.55 -2.04 -3.39
C ILE A 184 -13.26 -2.11 -2.03
N ILE A 185 -14.59 -2.02 -2.03
CA ILE A 185 -15.38 -2.08 -0.80
C ILE A 185 -15.23 -3.45 -0.13
N ALA A 186 -15.32 -4.52 -0.90
CA ALA A 186 -15.25 -5.88 -0.37
C ALA A 186 -13.91 -6.18 0.30
N ILE A 187 -12.80 -5.91 -0.41
CA ILE A 187 -11.47 -6.15 0.12
C ILE A 187 -11.18 -5.16 1.27
N GLY A 188 -11.54 -3.88 1.12
CA GLY A 188 -11.32 -2.87 2.16
C GLY A 188 -12.06 -3.17 3.46
N LEU A 189 -13.28 -3.69 3.38
CA LEU A 189 -14.02 -4.15 4.55
C LEU A 189 -13.48 -5.47 5.10
N ALA A 190 -12.96 -6.36 4.25
CA ALA A 190 -12.36 -7.62 4.70
C ALA A 190 -11.04 -7.42 5.46
N PHE A 191 -10.30 -6.34 5.20
CA PHE A 191 -8.98 -6.05 5.79
C PHE A 191 -9.00 -4.96 6.88
N LEU A 192 -10.16 -4.45 7.27
CA LEU A 192 -10.22 -3.36 8.26
C LEU A 192 -9.84 -3.77 9.69
N ASP A 193 -9.94 -5.06 9.99
CA ASP A 193 -9.68 -5.62 11.33
C ASP A 193 -8.21 -5.46 11.74
N ASP A 194 -7.27 -5.59 10.82
CA ASP A 194 -5.85 -5.36 11.05
C ASP A 194 -5.60 -3.95 11.59
N PHE A 195 -6.13 -2.93 10.90
CA PHE A 195 -6.02 -1.55 11.36
C PHE A 195 -6.73 -1.32 12.69
N ALA A 196 -7.92 -1.88 12.85
CA ALA A 196 -8.69 -1.71 14.09
C ALA A 196 -7.93 -2.24 15.32
N ARG A 197 -7.31 -3.41 15.21
CA ARG A 197 -6.53 -4.04 16.29
C ARG A 197 -5.26 -3.27 16.62
N ILE A 198 -4.49 -2.88 15.60
CA ILE A 198 -3.24 -2.13 15.78
C ILE A 198 -3.52 -0.77 16.42
N VAL A 199 -4.45 -0.02 15.86
CA VAL A 199 -4.81 1.31 16.38
C VAL A 199 -5.37 1.23 17.79
N ARG A 200 -6.23 0.24 18.08
CA ARG A 200 -6.71 0.02 19.44
C ARG A 200 -5.57 -0.21 20.43
N GLY A 201 -4.60 -1.05 20.06
CA GLY A 201 -3.41 -1.32 20.90
C GLY A 201 -2.65 -0.04 21.24
N GLU A 202 -2.35 0.77 20.24
CA GLU A 202 -1.67 2.05 20.41
C GLU A 202 -2.48 3.05 21.27
N VAL A 203 -3.77 3.16 21.00
CA VAL A 203 -4.66 4.07 21.73
C VAL A 203 -4.74 3.70 23.20
N LEU A 204 -4.75 2.41 23.54
CA LEU A 204 -4.73 1.96 24.94
C LEU A 204 -3.46 2.43 25.68
N SER A 205 -2.31 2.42 25.01
CA SER A 205 -1.05 2.92 25.56
C SER A 205 -1.05 4.46 25.68
N ILE A 206 -1.44 5.13 24.58
CA ILE A 206 -1.38 6.59 24.49
C ILE A 206 -2.34 7.27 25.47
N ARG A 207 -3.54 6.77 25.67
CA ARG A 207 -4.55 7.37 26.57
C ARG A 207 -4.11 7.42 28.03
N GLU A 208 -3.16 6.57 28.43
CA GLU A 208 -2.63 6.54 29.80
C GLU A 208 -1.49 7.56 30.01
N LYS A 209 -1.00 8.22 28.96
CA LYS A 209 0.07 9.21 29.04
C LYS A 209 -0.41 10.49 29.75
N GLU A 210 0.51 11.14 30.50
CA GLU A 210 0.20 12.31 31.33
C GLU A 210 -0.38 13.49 30.56
N TYR A 211 0.07 13.75 29.33
CA TYR A 211 -0.45 14.85 28.52
C TYR A 211 -1.92 14.63 28.11
N VAL A 212 -2.34 13.38 27.88
CA VAL A 212 -3.74 13.05 27.58
C VAL A 212 -4.60 13.22 28.82
N LYS A 213 -4.13 12.80 30.01
CA LYS A 213 -4.82 13.01 31.29
C LYS A 213 -4.95 14.50 31.61
N SER A 214 -3.89 15.27 31.36
CA SER A 214 -3.91 16.72 31.54
C SER A 214 -4.91 17.41 30.61
N ALA A 215 -4.95 17.03 29.33
CA ALA A 215 -5.93 17.53 28.36
C ALA A 215 -7.39 17.28 28.84
N LYS A 216 -7.65 16.12 29.43
CA LYS A 216 -8.95 15.79 30.00
C LYS A 216 -9.27 16.62 31.26
N THR A 217 -8.28 16.87 32.10
CA THR A 217 -8.43 17.67 33.34
C THR A 217 -8.78 19.12 33.07
N ILE A 218 -8.22 19.70 32.00
CA ILE A 218 -8.55 21.09 31.58
C ILE A 218 -9.86 21.19 30.79
N GLY A 219 -10.64 20.09 30.67
CA GLY A 219 -11.97 20.08 30.07
C GLY A 219 -12.00 20.00 28.55
N MET A 220 -10.92 19.51 27.91
CA MET A 220 -10.93 19.26 26.47
C MET A 220 -11.94 18.16 26.13
N SER A 221 -12.73 18.33 25.04
CA SER A 221 -13.71 17.31 24.63
C SER A 221 -13.03 16.03 24.13
N ASP A 222 -13.65 14.87 24.35
CA ASP A 222 -13.12 13.56 23.96
C ASP A 222 -12.76 13.50 22.46
N THR A 223 -13.62 14.00 21.57
CA THR A 223 -13.34 14.05 20.14
C THR A 223 -12.08 14.86 19.83
N ARG A 224 -11.87 15.98 20.53
CA ARG A 224 -10.69 16.81 20.32
C ARG A 224 -9.43 16.11 20.82
N ILE A 225 -9.52 15.43 21.95
CA ILE A 225 -8.41 14.62 22.49
C ILE A 225 -8.08 13.48 21.50
N MET A 226 -9.08 12.71 21.05
CA MET A 226 -8.88 11.61 20.08
C MET A 226 -8.17 12.10 18.80
N VAL A 227 -8.64 13.21 18.21
CA VAL A 227 -8.15 13.64 16.89
C VAL A 227 -6.83 14.42 16.99
N ARG A 228 -6.58 15.19 18.07
CA ARG A 228 -5.41 16.06 18.17
C ARG A 228 -4.27 15.50 19.01
N GLU A 229 -4.59 14.69 20.02
CA GLU A 229 -3.60 14.19 20.97
C GLU A 229 -3.30 12.69 20.77
N VAL A 230 -4.32 11.89 20.42
CA VAL A 230 -4.18 10.43 20.33
C VAL A 230 -3.82 10.00 18.90
N LEU A 231 -4.65 10.36 17.91
CA LEU A 231 -4.50 9.89 16.53
C LEU A 231 -3.14 10.25 15.91
N PRO A 232 -2.59 11.47 16.04
CA PRO A 232 -1.29 11.80 15.47
C PRO A 232 -0.15 10.93 16.03
N ASN A 233 -0.26 10.53 17.30
CA ASN A 233 0.73 9.70 17.97
C ASN A 233 0.57 8.20 17.67
N ALA A 234 -0.56 7.77 17.07
CA ALA A 234 -0.81 6.42 16.62
C ALA A 234 -0.53 6.21 15.13
N THR A 235 -0.07 7.23 14.40
CA THR A 235 0.08 7.15 12.93
C THR A 235 1.22 6.26 12.47
N ALA A 236 2.31 6.14 13.23
CA ALA A 236 3.48 5.36 12.82
C ALA A 236 3.15 3.89 12.52
N PRO A 237 2.54 3.12 13.44
CA PRO A 237 2.14 1.74 13.16
C PRO A 237 1.12 1.62 12.04
N MET A 238 0.26 2.63 11.85
CA MET A 238 -0.72 2.66 10.77
C MET A 238 -0.04 2.74 9.39
N ILE A 239 1.01 3.56 9.26
CA ILE A 239 1.77 3.69 8.01
C ILE A 239 2.47 2.37 7.69
N VAL A 240 3.09 1.75 8.68
CA VAL A 240 3.72 0.42 8.53
C VAL A 240 2.68 -0.61 8.09
N GLN A 241 1.51 -0.67 8.75
CA GLN A 241 0.44 -1.60 8.37
C GLN A 241 -0.06 -1.35 6.95
N ALA A 242 -0.18 -0.10 6.53
CA ALA A 242 -0.59 0.23 5.16
C ALA A 242 0.39 -0.31 4.11
N THR A 243 1.70 -0.29 4.37
CA THR A 243 2.70 -0.83 3.45
C THR A 243 2.67 -2.35 3.37
N VAL A 244 2.38 -3.04 4.47
CA VAL A 244 2.20 -4.51 4.50
C VAL A 244 0.92 -4.91 3.77
N LEU A 245 -0.16 -4.15 3.96
CA LEU A 245 -1.45 -4.47 3.38
C LEU A 245 -1.54 -4.18 1.88
N PHE A 246 -0.73 -3.23 1.38
CA PHE A 246 -0.78 -2.83 -0.02
C PHE A 246 -0.53 -4.01 -1.00
N PRO A 247 0.55 -4.81 -0.89
CA PRO A 247 0.75 -5.97 -1.74
C PRO A 247 -0.31 -7.06 -1.53
N LEU A 248 -0.81 -7.23 -0.30
CA LEU A 248 -1.90 -8.17 -0.01
C LEU A 248 -3.20 -7.77 -0.72
N ALA A 249 -3.49 -6.46 -0.83
CA ALA A 249 -4.62 -5.96 -1.57
C ALA A 249 -4.52 -6.23 -3.08
N ILE A 250 -3.32 -6.11 -3.68
CA ILE A 250 -3.07 -6.49 -5.07
C ILE A 250 -3.33 -8.00 -5.27
N LEU A 251 -2.81 -8.82 -4.36
CA LEU A 251 -3.00 -10.28 -4.43
C LEU A 251 -4.47 -10.69 -4.24
N ALA A 252 -5.19 -10.04 -3.33
CA ALA A 252 -6.61 -10.28 -3.08
C ALA A 252 -7.48 -9.89 -4.31
N GLU A 253 -7.21 -8.72 -4.91
CA GLU A 253 -7.86 -8.32 -6.18
C GLU A 253 -7.59 -9.36 -7.27
N SER A 254 -6.33 -9.76 -7.43
CA SER A 254 -5.93 -10.73 -8.44
C SER A 254 -6.59 -12.09 -8.22
N ALA A 255 -6.72 -12.54 -6.97
CA ALA A 255 -7.42 -13.79 -6.63
C ALA A 255 -8.93 -13.69 -6.95
N LEU A 256 -9.58 -12.57 -6.62
CA LEU A 256 -10.99 -12.35 -6.95
C LEU A 256 -11.21 -12.28 -8.46
N SER A 257 -10.34 -11.59 -9.20
CA SER A 257 -10.37 -11.53 -10.66
C SER A 257 -10.16 -12.91 -11.29
N PHE A 258 -9.22 -13.70 -10.74
CA PHE A 258 -8.99 -15.09 -11.17
C PHE A 258 -10.22 -15.99 -10.97
N LEU A 259 -10.99 -15.75 -9.90
CA LEU A 259 -12.26 -16.45 -9.63
C LEU A 259 -13.44 -15.91 -10.46
N GLY A 260 -13.24 -14.88 -11.27
CA GLY A 260 -14.29 -14.25 -12.07
C GLY A 260 -15.20 -13.32 -11.25
N LEU A 261 -14.75 -12.86 -10.09
CA LEU A 261 -15.46 -11.95 -9.17
C LEU A 261 -14.77 -10.59 -9.06
N GLY A 262 -13.85 -10.29 -9.96
CA GLY A 262 -13.06 -9.06 -9.97
C GLY A 262 -13.78 -7.88 -10.64
N VAL A 263 -12.99 -7.09 -11.36
CA VAL A 263 -13.45 -5.98 -12.18
C VAL A 263 -14.15 -6.46 -13.45
N GLU A 264 -14.79 -5.55 -14.16
CA GLU A 264 -15.41 -5.86 -15.46
C GLU A 264 -14.35 -6.33 -16.47
N PRO A 265 -14.70 -7.27 -17.38
CA PRO A 265 -13.74 -7.85 -18.35
C PRO A 265 -13.08 -6.84 -19.29
N THR A 266 -13.69 -5.67 -19.48
CA THR A 266 -13.15 -4.57 -20.29
C THR A 266 -12.11 -3.72 -19.59
N THR A 267 -11.89 -3.94 -18.28
CA THR A 267 -10.94 -3.15 -17.49
C THR A 267 -9.71 -3.99 -17.22
N PRO A 268 -8.57 -3.74 -17.89
CA PRO A 268 -7.37 -4.55 -17.69
C PRO A 268 -6.84 -4.37 -16.26
N THR A 269 -6.72 -5.47 -15.51
CA THR A 269 -5.96 -5.58 -14.26
C THR A 269 -4.99 -6.74 -14.37
N TRP A 270 -3.93 -6.74 -13.59
CA TRP A 270 -2.98 -7.85 -13.61
C TRP A 270 -3.66 -9.20 -13.27
N GLY A 271 -4.62 -9.17 -12.32
CA GLY A 271 -5.37 -10.35 -11.95
C GLY A 271 -6.27 -10.89 -13.08
N LEU A 272 -6.95 -10.00 -13.79
CA LEU A 272 -7.77 -10.37 -14.95
C LEU A 272 -6.91 -10.98 -16.05
N LEU A 273 -5.76 -10.38 -16.38
CA LEU A 273 -4.83 -10.91 -17.39
C LEU A 273 -4.35 -12.32 -17.06
N ILE A 274 -4.03 -12.61 -15.79
CA ILE A 274 -3.69 -13.97 -15.36
C ILE A 274 -4.88 -14.92 -15.54
N SER A 275 -6.09 -14.48 -15.20
CA SER A 275 -7.30 -15.29 -15.37
C SER A 275 -7.57 -15.65 -16.82
N GLU A 276 -7.41 -14.69 -17.74
CA GLU A 276 -7.54 -14.91 -19.19
C GLU A 276 -6.47 -15.87 -19.72
N GLY A 277 -5.23 -15.74 -19.25
CA GLY A 277 -4.10 -16.56 -19.66
C GLY A 277 -4.08 -17.98 -19.10
N ARG A 278 -4.86 -18.29 -18.02
CA ARG A 278 -4.79 -19.57 -17.31
C ARG A 278 -5.02 -20.80 -18.17
N GLY A 279 -5.93 -20.69 -19.15
CA GLY A 279 -6.25 -21.78 -20.07
C GLY A 279 -5.16 -22.06 -21.11
N PHE A 280 -4.21 -21.15 -21.27
CA PHE A 280 -3.18 -21.18 -22.31
C PHE A 280 -1.76 -21.34 -21.77
N ILE A 281 -1.59 -21.59 -20.47
CA ILE A 281 -0.28 -21.60 -19.80
C ILE A 281 0.71 -22.62 -20.38
N THR A 282 0.22 -23.70 -20.97
CA THR A 282 1.06 -24.74 -21.59
C THR A 282 1.46 -24.41 -23.02
N SER A 283 0.70 -23.57 -23.73
CA SER A 283 0.91 -23.24 -25.15
C SER A 283 1.39 -21.79 -25.34
N HIS A 284 0.84 -20.85 -24.57
CA HIS A 284 1.06 -19.40 -24.68
C HIS A 284 1.30 -18.80 -23.28
N TRP A 285 2.32 -19.31 -22.60
CA TRP A 285 2.64 -19.03 -21.19
C TRP A 285 2.79 -17.54 -20.87
N TRP A 286 3.23 -16.72 -21.82
CA TRP A 286 3.49 -15.29 -21.63
C TRP A 286 2.24 -14.52 -21.22
N ILE A 287 1.04 -14.94 -21.64
CA ILE A 287 -0.22 -14.27 -21.33
C ILE A 287 -0.46 -14.20 -19.81
N ALA A 288 -0.18 -15.28 -19.08
CA ALA A 288 -0.37 -15.33 -17.63
C ALA A 288 0.90 -14.96 -16.84
N VAL A 289 2.09 -15.33 -17.35
CA VAL A 289 3.35 -15.18 -16.62
C VAL A 289 3.80 -13.72 -16.56
N MET A 290 3.63 -12.94 -17.64
CA MET A 290 4.07 -11.55 -17.66
C MET A 290 3.35 -10.67 -16.64
N PRO A 291 2.01 -10.67 -16.55
CA PRO A 291 1.31 -9.96 -15.46
C PRO A 291 1.62 -10.55 -14.08
N GLY A 292 1.86 -11.87 -13.98
CA GLY A 292 2.32 -12.50 -12.73
C GLY A 292 3.66 -11.98 -12.23
N ILE A 293 4.62 -11.78 -13.13
CA ILE A 293 5.92 -11.16 -12.82
C ILE A 293 5.71 -9.71 -12.34
N ALA A 294 4.82 -8.94 -12.99
CA ALA A 294 4.52 -7.58 -12.58
C ALA A 294 3.97 -7.52 -11.14
N ILE A 295 3.03 -8.40 -10.78
CA ILE A 295 2.53 -8.53 -9.41
C ILE A 295 3.66 -8.90 -8.46
N MET A 296 4.43 -9.94 -8.77
CA MET A 296 5.49 -10.46 -7.91
C MET A 296 6.54 -9.38 -7.60
N VAL A 297 7.06 -8.71 -8.63
CA VAL A 297 8.08 -7.68 -8.49
C VAL A 297 7.54 -6.49 -7.67
N THR A 298 6.31 -6.06 -7.94
CA THR A 298 5.67 -4.97 -7.21
C THR A 298 5.43 -5.35 -5.75
N ALA A 299 4.86 -6.51 -5.47
CA ALA A 299 4.57 -6.96 -4.12
C ALA A 299 5.84 -7.12 -3.27
N LEU A 300 6.88 -7.75 -3.81
CA LEU A 300 8.17 -7.90 -3.12
C LEU A 300 8.79 -6.53 -2.81
N SER A 301 8.72 -5.58 -3.74
CA SER A 301 9.28 -4.25 -3.54
C SER A 301 8.53 -3.47 -2.45
N PHE A 302 7.20 -3.56 -2.39
CA PHE A 302 6.42 -2.96 -1.31
C PHE A 302 6.73 -3.60 0.06
N ASN A 303 6.90 -4.93 0.13
CA ASN A 303 7.27 -5.61 1.37
C ASN A 303 8.64 -5.12 1.89
N VAL A 304 9.66 -5.05 1.02
CA VAL A 304 11.01 -4.56 1.42
C VAL A 304 10.95 -3.12 1.92
N LEU A 305 10.15 -2.25 1.29
CA LEU A 305 9.97 -0.86 1.75
C LEU A 305 9.17 -0.79 3.06
N GLY A 306 8.20 -1.68 3.24
CA GLY A 306 7.45 -1.82 4.49
C GLY A 306 8.36 -2.21 5.66
N ASP A 307 9.25 -3.17 5.46
CA ASP A 307 10.25 -3.58 6.46
C ASP A 307 11.21 -2.42 6.79
N ALA A 308 11.68 -1.67 5.78
CA ALA A 308 12.52 -0.49 6.01
C ALA A 308 11.81 0.60 6.84
N LEU A 309 10.51 0.81 6.62
CA LEU A 309 9.71 1.72 7.45
C LEU A 309 9.57 1.21 8.87
N ARG A 310 9.34 -0.09 9.06
CA ARG A 310 9.23 -0.71 10.37
C ARG A 310 10.53 -0.56 11.16
N ASP A 311 11.66 -0.92 10.56
CA ASP A 311 12.98 -0.80 11.20
C ASP A 311 13.26 0.64 11.66
N MET A 312 12.91 1.64 10.85
CA MET A 312 13.07 3.04 11.19
C MET A 312 12.24 3.45 12.42
N TYR A 313 11.01 2.92 12.56
CA TYR A 313 10.15 3.25 13.70
C TYR A 313 10.55 2.50 14.97
N ASP A 314 11.04 1.26 14.87
CA ASP A 314 11.49 0.45 16.01
C ASP A 314 12.74 1.09 16.65
N VAL A 315 13.73 1.52 15.85
CA VAL A 315 14.93 2.23 16.34
C VAL A 315 14.57 3.56 17.04
N SER A 316 13.56 4.27 16.53
CA SER A 316 13.13 5.55 17.14
C SER A 316 12.53 5.39 18.53
N ASN A 317 11.92 4.24 18.84
CA ASN A 317 11.32 3.98 20.14
C ASN A 317 12.39 3.59 21.20
N GLU A 318 13.45 2.89 20.80
CA GLU A 318 14.57 2.53 21.72
C GLU A 318 15.38 3.76 22.19
N ASP A 319 15.48 4.79 21.34
CA ASP A 319 16.19 6.06 21.67
C ASP A 319 15.40 6.97 22.63
N ILE A 320 14.09 6.79 22.76
CA ILE A 320 13.21 7.58 23.65
C ILE A 320 13.17 6.96 25.06
N ASP A 321 13.39 5.65 25.18
CA ASP A 321 13.33 4.91 26.45
C ASP A 321 14.70 4.84 27.19
N ARG A 322 15.75 5.44 26.62
CA ARG A 322 17.08 5.61 27.24
C ARG A 322 17.31 7.01 27.73
#